data_19909273d9bb5dcf7fac87adba9cc132
#
_entry.id   19909273d9bb5dcf7fac87adba9cc132
#
_cell.length_a   1.000
_cell.length_b   1.000
_cell.length_c   1.000
_cell.angle_alpha   90.00
_cell.angle_beta   90.00
_cell.angle_gamma   90.00
#
_symmetry.space_group_name_H-M   'P 1'
#
loop_
_entity.id
_entity.type
_entity.pdbx_description
1 polymer ?
#
loop_
_entity_poly.entity_id
_entity_poly.type
_entity_poly.pdbx_seq_one_letter_code
_entity_poly.pdbx_strand_id
1 'polypeptide(L)'
;MATWKKAIKKRENGEDVEMQLPEIVSASRSTDIPAFYADWFFHRLKKGYSAWTNPFNGVRGYVSYENTRFIIFWSKNPRPLLEHLHELKELNIGCYIQYTLNDYENERLELGVPPLDERIETFKLLVKQLGIGHVIWRFDPLILTDKININP
;
A
#
# COMPACT_ATOMS: atom_id res chain seq x y z
N MET A 1 15.02 -11.57 -15.85
CA MET A 1 13.77 -11.28 -15.09
C MET A 1 13.71 -12.24 -13.92
N ALA A 2 13.48 -11.73 -12.70
CA ALA A 2 13.26 -12.62 -11.57
C ALA A 2 11.94 -13.36 -11.77
N THR A 3 12.01 -14.67 -11.92
CA THR A 3 10.82 -15.52 -11.99
C THR A 3 10.31 -15.73 -10.56
N TRP A 4 9.14 -15.20 -10.26
CA TRP A 4 8.46 -15.47 -8.99
C TRP A 4 8.19 -16.97 -8.84
N LYS A 5 8.39 -17.51 -7.64
CA LYS A 5 7.91 -18.86 -7.33
C LYS A 5 6.42 -18.93 -7.58
N LYS A 6 5.96 -20.03 -8.17
CA LYS A 6 4.56 -20.29 -8.45
C LYS A 6 4.17 -21.66 -7.91
N ALA A 7 2.91 -21.81 -7.53
CA ALA A 7 2.35 -23.10 -7.15
C ALA A 7 0.87 -23.16 -7.55
N ILE A 8 0.39 -24.37 -7.75
CA ILE A 8 -1.05 -24.63 -7.88
C ILE A 8 -1.68 -24.59 -6.51
N LYS A 9 -2.70 -23.77 -6.33
CA LYS A 9 -3.42 -23.58 -5.07
C LYS A 9 -4.92 -23.58 -5.34
N LYS A 10 -5.70 -24.05 -4.36
CA LYS A 10 -7.16 -24.01 -4.42
C LYS A 10 -7.71 -22.65 -4.05
N ARG A 11 -8.66 -22.18 -4.84
CA ARG A 11 -9.51 -21.03 -4.53
C ARG A 11 -10.64 -21.41 -3.56
N GLU A 12 -11.34 -20.41 -3.05
CA GLU A 12 -12.52 -20.62 -2.16
C GLU A 12 -13.63 -21.44 -2.83
N ASN A 13 -13.74 -21.40 -4.17
CA ASN A 13 -14.69 -22.21 -4.94
C ASN A 13 -14.21 -23.64 -5.27
N GLY A 14 -13.04 -24.03 -4.74
CA GLY A 14 -12.44 -25.34 -4.98
C GLY A 14 -11.64 -25.52 -6.27
N GLU A 15 -11.58 -24.48 -7.11
CA GLU A 15 -10.83 -24.49 -8.37
C GLU A 15 -9.33 -24.36 -8.14
N ASP A 16 -8.55 -25.21 -8.80
CA ASP A 16 -7.10 -25.15 -8.81
C ASP A 16 -6.60 -24.08 -9.78
N VAL A 17 -5.79 -23.14 -9.30
CA VAL A 17 -5.20 -22.06 -10.11
C VAL A 17 -3.73 -21.87 -9.78
N GLU A 18 -2.96 -21.45 -10.78
CA GLU A 18 -1.57 -21.05 -10.56
C GLU A 18 -1.52 -19.71 -9.84
N MET A 19 -0.84 -19.66 -8.69
CA MET A 19 -0.62 -18.43 -7.91
C MET A 19 0.87 -18.13 -7.80
N GLN A 20 1.21 -16.85 -7.85
CA GLN A 20 2.54 -16.35 -7.47
C GLN A 20 2.69 -16.38 -5.95
N LEU A 21 3.87 -16.70 -5.44
CA LEU A 21 4.20 -16.76 -4.02
C LEU A 21 5.31 -15.75 -3.67
N PRO A 22 5.03 -14.45 -3.66
CA PRO A 22 6.04 -13.44 -3.33
C PRO A 22 6.37 -13.44 -1.84
N GLU A 23 7.63 -13.19 -1.51
CA GLU A 23 8.09 -12.90 -0.15
C GLU A 23 7.83 -11.44 0.22
N ILE A 24 7.86 -10.54 -0.79
CA ILE A 24 7.59 -9.11 -0.63
C ILE A 24 6.44 -8.73 -1.57
N VAL A 25 5.42 -8.07 -1.01
CA VAL A 25 4.25 -7.59 -1.74
C VAL A 25 4.25 -6.07 -1.77
N SER A 26 4.15 -5.49 -2.98
CA SER A 26 3.81 -4.08 -3.14
C SER A 26 2.29 -3.96 -3.31
N ALA A 27 1.62 -3.44 -2.29
CA ALA A 27 0.16 -3.46 -2.23
C ALA A 27 -0.52 -2.34 -3.03
N SER A 28 0.20 -1.29 -3.42
CA SER A 28 -0.39 -0.05 -3.97
C SER A 28 0.10 0.30 -5.36
N ARG A 29 0.11 -0.65 -6.32
CA ARG A 29 0.61 -0.36 -7.68
C ARG A 29 -0.45 0.16 -8.65
N SER A 30 -1.65 -0.36 -8.59
CA SER A 30 -2.75 -0.02 -9.51
C SER A 30 -3.75 0.96 -8.91
N THR A 31 -3.76 1.07 -7.58
CA THR A 31 -4.64 1.96 -6.82
C THR A 31 -4.04 2.22 -5.45
N ASP A 32 -4.52 3.24 -4.76
CA ASP A 32 -4.16 3.52 -3.37
C ASP A 32 -4.92 2.58 -2.43
N ILE A 33 -4.36 1.38 -2.21
CA ILE A 33 -4.94 0.35 -1.33
C ILE A 33 -5.14 0.90 0.10
N PRO A 34 -4.14 1.53 0.73
CA PRO A 34 -4.32 2.10 2.07
C PRO A 34 -5.49 3.05 2.20
N ALA A 35 -5.69 3.94 1.22
CA ALA A 35 -6.71 4.97 1.30
C ALA A 35 -8.13 4.44 1.04
N PHE A 36 -8.29 3.48 0.12
CA PHE A 36 -9.61 3.11 -0.41
C PHE A 36 -10.00 1.65 -0.21
N TYR A 37 -9.03 0.77 0.04
CA TYR A 37 -9.24 -0.68 0.03
C TYR A 37 -8.53 -1.39 1.19
N ALA A 38 -8.27 -0.72 2.31
CA ALA A 38 -7.60 -1.31 3.45
C ALA A 38 -8.34 -2.56 3.96
N ASP A 39 -9.64 -2.44 4.26
CA ASP A 39 -10.48 -3.55 4.73
C ASP A 39 -10.45 -4.74 3.76
N TRP A 40 -10.63 -4.46 2.47
CA TRP A 40 -10.57 -5.50 1.44
C TRP A 40 -9.23 -6.20 1.43
N PHE A 41 -8.13 -5.44 1.48
CA PHE A 41 -6.79 -6.00 1.42
C PHE A 41 -6.51 -6.91 2.62
N PHE A 42 -6.82 -6.46 3.83
CA PHE A 42 -6.62 -7.26 5.04
C PHE A 42 -7.55 -8.46 5.11
N HIS A 43 -8.79 -8.34 4.63
CA HIS A 43 -9.67 -9.49 4.45
C HIS A 43 -9.04 -10.51 3.49
N ARG A 44 -8.49 -10.07 2.34
CA ARG A 44 -7.83 -10.98 1.38
C ARG A 44 -6.53 -11.57 1.93
N LEU A 45 -5.78 -10.81 2.72
CA LEU A 45 -4.59 -11.29 3.40
C LEU A 45 -4.92 -12.45 4.35
N LYS A 46 -5.98 -12.32 5.16
CA LYS A 46 -6.49 -13.40 6.02
C LYS A 46 -6.98 -14.62 5.25
N LYS A 47 -7.55 -14.41 4.07
CA LYS A 47 -7.95 -15.51 3.16
C LYS A 47 -6.77 -16.20 2.48
N GLY A 48 -5.56 -15.65 2.61
CA GLY A 48 -4.32 -16.22 2.12
C GLY A 48 -4.03 -15.95 0.64
N TYR A 49 -4.94 -15.32 -0.12
CA TYR A 49 -4.68 -14.95 -1.52
C TYR A 49 -5.55 -13.81 -2.01
N SER A 50 -5.10 -13.15 -3.06
CA SER A 50 -5.90 -12.20 -3.84
C SER A 50 -5.77 -12.44 -5.34
N ALA A 51 -6.70 -11.84 -6.10
CA ALA A 51 -6.62 -11.75 -7.53
C ALA A 51 -6.42 -10.28 -7.94
N TRP A 52 -5.67 -10.07 -9.00
CA TRP A 52 -5.54 -8.76 -9.64
C TRP A 52 -5.63 -8.91 -11.14
N THR A 53 -6.11 -7.89 -11.82
CA THR A 53 -6.17 -7.88 -13.29
C THR A 53 -5.10 -6.94 -13.81
N ASN A 54 -4.24 -7.46 -14.70
CA ASN A 54 -3.22 -6.63 -15.33
C ASN A 54 -3.88 -5.56 -16.19
N PRO A 55 -3.69 -4.26 -15.92
CA PRO A 55 -4.37 -3.20 -16.64
C PRO A 55 -3.96 -3.06 -18.11
N PHE A 56 -2.81 -3.65 -18.50
CA PHE A 56 -2.31 -3.54 -19.88
C PHE A 56 -2.85 -4.63 -20.80
N ASN A 57 -3.11 -5.82 -20.30
CA ASN A 57 -3.52 -6.95 -21.14
C ASN A 57 -4.80 -7.66 -20.66
N GLY A 58 -5.41 -7.19 -19.57
CA GLY A 58 -6.64 -7.76 -19.01
C GLY A 58 -6.47 -9.15 -18.37
N VAL A 59 -5.27 -9.71 -18.35
CA VAL A 59 -5.04 -11.05 -17.79
C VAL A 59 -5.17 -11.02 -16.27
N ARG A 60 -6.00 -11.93 -15.75
CA ARG A 60 -6.19 -12.11 -14.31
C ARG A 60 -5.07 -12.97 -13.73
N GLY A 61 -4.37 -12.45 -12.76
CA GLY A 61 -3.34 -13.14 -11.98
C GLY A 61 -3.80 -13.39 -10.55
N TYR A 62 -3.17 -14.35 -9.89
CA TYR A 62 -3.40 -14.69 -8.48
C TYR A 62 -2.10 -14.58 -7.70
N VAL A 63 -2.19 -14.08 -6.48
CA VAL A 63 -1.07 -13.93 -5.54
C VAL A 63 -1.45 -14.64 -4.25
N SER A 64 -0.67 -15.63 -3.84
CA SER A 64 -0.78 -16.26 -2.52
C SER A 64 0.11 -15.52 -1.52
N TYR A 65 -0.39 -15.27 -0.33
CA TYR A 65 0.34 -14.61 0.76
C TYR A 65 1.09 -15.58 1.68
N GLU A 66 1.07 -16.87 1.38
CA GLU A 66 1.68 -17.92 2.21
C GLU A 66 3.17 -17.67 2.53
N ASN A 67 3.94 -17.18 1.54
CA ASN A 67 5.36 -16.89 1.69
C ASN A 67 5.64 -15.42 2.01
N THR A 68 4.60 -14.57 2.11
CA THR A 68 4.77 -13.14 2.32
C THR A 68 5.36 -12.87 3.69
N ARG A 69 6.47 -12.11 3.72
CA ARG A 69 7.18 -11.68 4.92
C ARG A 69 7.16 -10.16 5.11
N PHE A 70 6.93 -9.44 4.00
CA PHE A 70 6.97 -7.99 4.03
C PHE A 70 6.00 -7.37 3.03
N ILE A 71 5.33 -6.28 3.43
CA ILE A 71 4.40 -5.53 2.58
C ILE A 71 4.82 -4.08 2.49
N ILE A 72 4.83 -3.56 1.26
CA ILE A 72 5.13 -2.17 0.96
C ILE A 72 3.81 -1.48 0.58
N PHE A 73 3.46 -0.45 1.33
CA PHE A 73 2.33 0.41 1.03
C PHE A 73 2.79 1.76 0.49
N TRP A 74 2.06 2.30 -0.47
CA TRP A 74 2.22 3.66 -0.97
C TRP A 74 0.88 4.37 -0.89
N SER A 75 0.86 5.55 -0.28
CA SER A 75 -0.40 6.28 -0.12
C SER A 75 -0.19 7.76 0.13
N LYS A 76 -1.19 8.55 -0.24
CA LYS A 76 -1.37 9.95 0.20
C LYS A 76 -2.31 10.06 1.41
N ASN A 77 -3.02 8.99 1.74
CA ASN A 77 -3.87 8.89 2.93
C ASN A 77 -3.83 7.48 3.53
N PRO A 78 -2.78 7.10 4.23
CA PRO A 78 -2.66 5.78 4.86
C PRO A 78 -3.41 5.65 6.19
N ARG A 79 -4.24 6.62 6.58
CA ARG A 79 -4.95 6.63 7.88
C ARG A 79 -5.77 5.36 8.12
N PRO A 80 -6.50 4.80 7.12
CA PRO A 80 -7.26 3.56 7.34
C PRO A 80 -6.40 2.35 7.74
N LEU A 81 -5.09 2.33 7.43
CA LEU A 81 -4.22 1.24 7.87
C LEU A 81 -4.07 1.15 9.39
N LEU A 82 -4.25 2.26 10.13
CA LEU A 82 -4.06 2.28 11.59
C LEU A 82 -4.86 1.21 12.32
N GLU A 83 -6.06 0.91 11.82
CA GLU A 83 -6.96 -0.09 12.41
C GLU A 83 -6.49 -1.54 12.16
N HIS A 84 -5.67 -1.74 11.13
CA HIS A 84 -5.26 -3.06 10.66
C HIS A 84 -3.80 -3.43 10.97
N LEU A 85 -2.96 -2.49 11.44
CA LEU A 85 -1.54 -2.76 11.64
C LEU A 85 -1.26 -3.89 12.64
N HIS A 86 -2.15 -4.08 13.62
CA HIS A 86 -2.05 -5.18 14.56
C HIS A 86 -2.14 -6.56 13.88
N GLU A 87 -2.94 -6.68 12.80
CA GLU A 87 -3.11 -7.92 12.04
C GLU A 87 -1.82 -8.36 11.34
N LEU A 88 -1.02 -7.39 10.83
CA LEU A 88 0.30 -7.70 10.25
C LEU A 88 1.24 -8.27 11.31
N LYS A 89 1.19 -7.70 12.51
CA LYS A 89 2.01 -8.17 13.64
C LYS A 89 1.62 -9.60 14.06
N GLU A 90 0.33 -9.89 14.13
CA GLU A 90 -0.19 -11.24 14.42
C GLU A 90 0.24 -12.27 13.36
N LEU A 91 0.29 -11.87 12.09
CA LEU A 91 0.75 -12.70 10.98
C LEU A 91 2.28 -12.76 10.85
N ASN A 92 3.02 -12.05 11.70
CA ASN A 92 4.48 -11.90 11.63
C ASN A 92 4.95 -11.39 10.27
N ILE A 93 4.21 -10.43 9.71
CA ILE A 93 4.52 -9.77 8.43
C ILE A 93 4.99 -8.34 8.73
N GLY A 94 6.22 -8.03 8.30
CA GLY A 94 6.74 -6.67 8.37
C GLY A 94 6.10 -5.77 7.31
N CYS A 95 6.13 -4.44 7.56
CA CYS A 95 5.74 -3.49 6.53
C CYS A 95 6.51 -2.18 6.64
N TYR A 96 6.55 -1.44 5.55
CA TYR A 96 6.77 0.00 5.61
C TYR A 96 5.79 0.75 4.69
N ILE A 97 5.61 2.02 5.00
CA ILE A 97 4.67 2.89 4.30
C ILE A 97 5.45 4.03 3.65
N GLN A 98 5.39 4.14 2.33
CA GLN A 98 5.83 5.31 1.60
C GLN A 98 4.68 6.32 1.60
N TYR A 99 4.74 7.28 2.50
CA TYR A 99 3.71 8.27 2.68
C TYR A 99 4.04 9.52 1.87
N THR A 100 3.30 9.74 0.79
CA THR A 100 3.42 10.98 0.01
C THR A 100 2.70 12.11 0.74
N LEU A 101 3.47 13.08 1.21
CA LEU A 101 2.98 14.19 2.00
C LEU A 101 3.55 15.50 1.41
N ASN A 102 2.74 16.11 0.55
CA ASN A 102 3.01 17.39 -0.10
C ASN A 102 2.12 18.46 0.52
N ASP A 103 2.51 19.71 0.39
CA ASP A 103 1.70 20.88 0.74
C ASP A 103 1.30 21.62 -0.53
N TYR A 104 0.18 21.20 -1.13
CA TYR A 104 -0.39 21.78 -2.34
C TYR A 104 -1.85 22.20 -2.16
N GLU A 105 -2.26 22.44 -0.91
CA GLU A 105 -3.65 22.80 -0.57
C GLU A 105 -4.05 24.14 -1.15
N ASN A 106 -3.17 25.14 -1.04
CA ASN A 106 -3.41 26.48 -1.57
C ASN A 106 -3.57 26.52 -3.09
N GLU A 107 -2.85 25.65 -3.78
CA GLU A 107 -2.88 25.52 -5.24
C GLU A 107 -4.00 24.59 -5.73
N ARG A 108 -4.65 23.85 -4.83
CA ARG A 108 -5.71 22.87 -5.13
C ARG A 108 -5.28 21.81 -6.13
N LEU A 109 -4.01 21.41 -6.08
CA LEU A 109 -3.47 20.42 -7.01
C LEU A 109 -3.75 18.98 -6.58
N GLU A 110 -4.08 18.74 -5.32
CA GLU A 110 -4.35 17.41 -4.76
C GLU A 110 -5.76 17.36 -4.14
N LEU A 111 -6.76 17.35 -5.00
CA LEU A 111 -8.15 17.24 -4.57
C LEU A 111 -8.43 15.84 -3.99
N GLY A 112 -9.11 15.79 -2.84
CA GLY A 112 -9.54 14.54 -2.21
C GLY A 112 -8.52 13.91 -1.25
N VAL A 113 -7.37 14.55 -0.99
CA VAL A 113 -6.52 14.19 0.15
C VAL A 113 -6.97 14.95 1.41
N PRO A 114 -6.80 14.38 2.62
CA PRO A 114 -7.09 15.09 3.86
C PRO A 114 -6.20 16.34 4.03
N PRO A 115 -6.62 17.32 4.87
CA PRO A 115 -5.80 18.48 5.23
C PRO A 115 -4.40 18.10 5.71
N LEU A 116 -3.44 19.01 5.51
CA LEU A 116 -2.03 18.75 5.82
C LEU A 116 -1.80 18.36 7.27
N ASP A 117 -2.44 19.06 8.21
CA ASP A 117 -2.30 18.78 9.65
C ASP A 117 -2.80 17.39 10.02
N GLU A 118 -3.91 16.93 9.43
CA GLU A 118 -4.41 15.56 9.64
C GLU A 118 -3.46 14.53 9.06
N ARG A 119 -2.83 14.82 7.93
CA ARG A 119 -1.83 13.95 7.31
C ARG A 119 -0.56 13.87 8.15
N ILE A 120 -0.10 15.00 8.72
CA ILE A 120 1.03 15.05 9.66
C ILE A 120 0.70 14.25 10.93
N GLU A 121 -0.50 14.41 11.48
CA GLU A 121 -0.95 13.61 12.63
C GLU A 121 -0.93 12.12 12.31
N THR A 122 -1.48 11.73 11.16
CA THR A 122 -1.46 10.35 10.68
C THR A 122 -0.04 9.80 10.56
N PHE A 123 0.89 10.59 10.03
CA PHE A 123 2.31 10.22 9.97
C PHE A 123 2.88 9.90 11.37
N LYS A 124 2.62 10.79 12.34
CA LYS A 124 3.08 10.60 13.73
C LYS A 124 2.48 9.35 14.38
N LEU A 125 1.19 9.09 14.16
CA LEU A 125 0.50 7.90 14.67
C LEU A 125 1.09 6.61 14.07
N LEU A 126 1.34 6.60 12.76
CA LEU A 126 1.96 5.46 12.08
C LEU A 126 3.38 5.20 12.59
N VAL A 127 4.20 6.25 12.76
CA VAL A 127 5.55 6.12 13.35
C VAL A 127 5.47 5.58 14.78
N LYS A 128 4.50 6.03 15.57
CA LYS A 128 4.30 5.53 16.93
C LYS A 128 3.96 4.04 16.96
N GLN A 129 3.18 3.54 16.01
CA GLN A 129 2.77 2.11 15.97
C GLN A 129 3.83 1.21 15.34
N LEU A 130 4.48 1.65 14.28
CA LEU A 130 5.41 0.84 13.48
C LEU A 130 6.88 1.02 13.88
N GLY A 131 7.21 2.15 14.47
CA GLY A 131 8.60 2.53 14.78
C GLY A 131 9.26 3.39 13.71
N ILE A 132 10.42 3.96 14.09
CA ILE A 132 11.25 4.79 13.21
C ILE A 132 11.77 3.94 12.03
N GLY A 133 11.76 4.51 10.83
CA GLY A 133 12.23 3.85 9.60
C GLY A 133 11.16 3.03 8.87
N HIS A 134 9.99 2.82 9.48
CA HIS A 134 8.87 2.10 8.84
C HIS A 134 7.89 3.02 8.11
N VAL A 135 7.94 4.32 8.34
CA VAL A 135 7.14 5.32 7.63
C VAL A 135 8.10 6.30 6.97
N ILE A 136 8.10 6.29 5.64
CA ILE A 136 9.00 7.09 4.83
C ILE A 136 8.22 8.26 4.26
N TRP A 137 8.60 9.46 4.64
CA TRP A 137 8.06 10.66 4.02
C TRP A 137 8.60 10.80 2.60
N ARG A 138 7.69 10.92 1.65
CA ARG A 138 7.98 11.24 0.25
C ARG A 138 7.37 12.58 -0.11
N PHE A 139 8.18 13.45 -0.71
CA PHE A 139 7.72 14.67 -1.36
C PHE A 139 7.73 14.42 -2.88
N ASP A 140 6.59 13.99 -3.43
CA ASP A 140 6.50 13.49 -4.80
C ASP A 140 5.07 13.63 -5.36
N PRO A 141 4.88 14.32 -6.53
CA PRO A 141 5.89 15.03 -7.30
C PRO A 141 6.29 16.39 -6.69
N LEU A 142 7.50 16.85 -6.99
CA LEU A 142 7.85 18.25 -6.79
C LEU A 142 7.31 19.06 -7.99
N ILE A 143 6.35 19.94 -7.72
CA ILE A 143 5.74 20.80 -8.73
C ILE A 143 6.26 22.22 -8.51
N LEU A 144 6.85 22.81 -9.53
CA LEU A 144 7.31 24.19 -9.52
C LEU A 144 6.35 25.03 -10.35
N THR A 145 5.92 26.15 -9.81
CA THR A 145 5.05 27.14 -10.45
C THR A 145 5.54 28.55 -10.11
N ASP A 146 4.88 29.58 -10.63
CA ASP A 146 5.16 30.96 -10.25
C ASP A 146 4.95 31.24 -8.74
N LYS A 147 4.15 30.38 -8.07
CA LYS A 147 3.84 30.47 -6.62
C LYS A 147 4.65 29.50 -5.77
N ILE A 148 4.99 28.35 -6.34
CA ILE A 148 5.77 27.29 -5.68
C ILE A 148 7.16 27.32 -6.27
N ASN A 149 8.14 27.76 -5.51
CA ASN A 149 9.55 27.81 -5.92
C ASN A 149 10.45 27.23 -4.83
N ILE A 150 11.68 26.90 -5.20
CA ILE A 150 12.69 26.33 -4.28
C ILE A 150 13.58 27.41 -3.66
N ASN A 151 13.32 28.68 -3.93
CA ASN A 151 14.06 29.77 -3.30
C ASN A 151 13.46 30.04 -1.92
N PRO A 152 14.29 30.09 -0.87
CA PRO A 152 13.85 30.39 0.49
C PRO A 152 13.36 31.85 0.61
#